data_1489c6c334cc4e5cf75790e2f2583fcc
#
_entry.id   1489c6c334cc4e5cf75790e2f2583fcc
#
_cell.length_a   1.000
_cell.length_b   1.000
_cell.length_c   1.000
_cell.angle_alpha   90.00
_cell.angle_beta   90.00
_cell.angle_gamma   90.00
#
_symmetry.space_group_name_H-M   'P 1'
#
loop_
_entity.id
_entity.type
_entity.pdbx_description
1 polymer ?
#
loop_
_entity_poly.entity_id
_entity_poly.type
_entity_poly.pdbx_seq_one_letter_code
_entity_poly.pdbx_strand_id
1 'polypeptide(L)'
;MLTLGIDTSNYATSLAVFDTNAGEVVYDCKQFLPVRQGQLGLRQSDALFHHTAALPRLLETLGEKADLTGVEAVGVSARPRPVEGSYMPCFLAGVSAATAFSAARRLPLVQTTHQQGHIAAALFAAGGSELFGRPVLVFHVSGGTTDLLHCDAAGRITCLGTSRDLYAGQAVDRLGVRLGFSFPAGAQVSRLAETCPDEIRPRVSVKGTDCSLSGLQNQYEKLLAEGADPAYVCKYCLLCVAETLCRMAGAARQNSAELPVVFAGGVMSSDLIRRYVTCLLYTSPSPRDSTSS
;
A
#
# COMPACT_ATOMS: atom_id res chain seq x y z
N MET A 1 -16.12 -16.75 -13.44
CA MET A 1 -14.79 -17.18 -13.96
C MET A 1 -13.83 -17.21 -12.79
N LEU A 2 -13.25 -18.38 -12.50
CA LEU A 2 -12.26 -18.51 -11.45
C LEU A 2 -10.86 -18.14 -11.96
N THR A 3 -10.12 -17.39 -11.21
CA THR A 3 -8.74 -16.99 -11.51
C THR A 3 -7.81 -17.35 -10.37
N LEU A 4 -6.62 -17.89 -10.69
CA LEU A 4 -5.57 -18.17 -9.72
C LEU A 4 -4.56 -17.03 -9.70
N GLY A 5 -4.35 -16.41 -8.54
CA GLY A 5 -3.32 -15.39 -8.30
C GLY A 5 -2.13 -15.95 -7.53
N ILE A 6 -0.90 -15.62 -7.97
CA ILE A 6 0.35 -16.04 -7.31
C ILE A 6 1.24 -14.82 -7.09
N ASP A 7 1.70 -14.62 -5.85
CA ASP A 7 2.69 -13.60 -5.50
C ASP A 7 3.81 -14.20 -4.63
N THR A 8 5.05 -14.07 -5.10
CA THR A 8 6.25 -14.48 -4.37
C THR A 8 7.17 -13.27 -4.15
N SER A 9 6.57 -12.20 -3.64
CA SER A 9 7.32 -11.02 -3.25
C SER A 9 8.01 -11.23 -1.89
N ASN A 10 8.98 -10.46 -1.67
CA ASN A 10 9.99 -10.35 -0.64
C ASN A 10 9.81 -11.13 0.70
N TYR A 11 8.64 -11.11 1.34
CA TYR A 11 8.46 -11.65 2.70
C TYR A 11 7.38 -12.72 2.84
N ALA A 12 6.59 -12.95 1.80
CA ALA A 12 5.50 -13.92 1.86
C ALA A 12 5.25 -14.58 0.51
N THR A 13 5.00 -15.90 0.53
CA THR A 13 4.40 -16.62 -0.59
C THR A 13 2.89 -16.56 -0.43
N SER A 14 2.18 -16.05 -1.41
CA SER A 14 0.73 -15.85 -1.35
C SER A 14 0.06 -16.42 -2.59
N LEU A 15 -1.05 -17.13 -2.38
CA LEU A 15 -1.91 -17.69 -3.42
C LEU A 15 -3.37 -17.32 -3.12
N ALA A 16 -4.15 -17.06 -4.16
CA ALA A 16 -5.58 -16.83 -4.01
C ALA A 16 -6.35 -17.33 -5.23
N VAL A 17 -7.57 -17.83 -5.00
CA VAL A 17 -8.57 -18.06 -6.04
C VAL A 17 -9.64 -16.98 -5.92
N PHE A 18 -9.90 -16.29 -7.02
CA PHE A 18 -10.87 -15.21 -7.09
C PHE A 18 -11.95 -15.55 -8.13
N ASP A 19 -13.22 -15.37 -7.75
CA ASP A 19 -14.34 -15.44 -8.69
C ASP A 19 -14.67 -14.05 -9.23
N THR A 20 -14.37 -13.83 -10.51
CA THR A 20 -14.63 -12.55 -11.17
C THR A 20 -16.12 -12.28 -11.38
N ASN A 21 -16.97 -13.31 -11.41
CA ASN A 21 -18.41 -13.15 -11.58
C ASN A 21 -19.07 -12.75 -10.24
N ALA A 22 -18.68 -13.41 -9.16
CA ALA A 22 -19.15 -13.08 -7.82
C ALA A 22 -18.45 -11.83 -7.26
N GLY A 23 -17.26 -11.48 -7.77
CA GLY A 23 -16.45 -10.38 -7.27
C GLY A 23 -15.88 -10.66 -5.88
N GLU A 24 -15.51 -11.91 -5.59
CA GLU A 24 -15.06 -12.33 -4.25
C GLU A 24 -13.85 -13.26 -4.29
N VAL A 25 -13.10 -13.25 -3.19
CA VAL A 25 -12.03 -14.22 -2.94
C VAL A 25 -12.67 -15.53 -2.45
N VAL A 26 -12.55 -16.58 -3.26
CA VAL A 26 -13.05 -17.92 -2.90
C VAL A 26 -12.22 -18.52 -1.76
N TYR A 27 -10.90 -18.44 -1.90
CA TYR A 27 -9.97 -18.86 -0.86
C TYR A 27 -8.60 -18.23 -1.10
N ASP A 28 -7.90 -17.91 -0.02
CA ASP A 28 -6.52 -17.45 -0.06
C ASP A 28 -5.68 -18.16 1.00
N CYS A 29 -4.39 -18.26 0.71
CA CYS A 29 -3.41 -18.76 1.65
C CYS A 29 -2.08 -18.03 1.52
N LYS A 30 -1.41 -17.86 2.66
CA LYS A 30 -0.15 -17.15 2.74
C LYS A 30 0.80 -17.78 3.74
N GLN A 31 2.09 -17.82 3.38
CA GLN A 31 3.15 -18.22 4.29
C GLN A 31 4.24 -17.15 4.30
N PHE A 32 4.54 -16.62 5.50
CA PHE A 32 5.67 -15.72 5.69
C PHE A 32 6.99 -16.48 5.60
N LEU A 33 7.98 -15.84 4.99
CA LEU A 33 9.33 -16.37 4.94
C LEU A 33 10.04 -16.22 6.30
N PRO A 34 10.88 -17.17 6.69
CA PRO A 34 11.61 -17.09 7.94
C PRO A 34 12.70 -16.02 7.87
N VAL A 35 12.53 -14.92 8.59
CA VAL A 35 13.53 -13.87 8.77
C VAL A 35 14.23 -14.12 10.10
N ARG A 36 15.56 -14.25 10.10
CA ARG A 36 16.33 -14.42 11.33
C ARG A 36 16.25 -13.18 12.20
N GLN A 37 16.13 -13.39 13.50
CA GLN A 37 16.07 -12.30 14.47
C GLN A 37 17.32 -11.40 14.35
N GLY A 38 17.14 -10.08 14.23
CA GLY A 38 18.21 -9.10 14.04
C GLY A 38 18.62 -8.83 12.59
N GLN A 39 18.01 -9.49 11.60
CA GLN A 39 18.22 -9.17 10.18
C GLN A 39 17.14 -8.20 9.69
N LEU A 40 17.54 -7.20 8.90
CA LEU A 40 16.65 -6.19 8.28
C LEU A 40 16.01 -6.67 6.96
N GLY A 41 16.22 -7.95 6.57
CA GLY A 41 15.68 -8.50 5.34
C GLY A 41 16.25 -9.87 4.99
N LEU A 42 15.78 -10.46 3.88
CA LEU A 42 16.26 -11.70 3.32
C LEU A 42 17.14 -11.42 2.09
N ARG A 43 18.19 -12.22 1.92
CA ARG A 43 18.89 -12.26 0.63
C ARG A 43 17.95 -12.80 -0.43
N GLN A 44 18.07 -12.30 -1.65
CA GLN A 44 17.17 -12.69 -2.75
C GLN A 44 17.26 -14.19 -3.08
N SER A 45 18.44 -14.80 -2.96
CA SER A 45 18.62 -16.25 -3.08
C SER A 45 17.85 -17.03 -2.03
N ASP A 46 17.88 -16.56 -0.77
CA ASP A 46 17.21 -17.22 0.34
C ASP A 46 15.69 -17.08 0.19
N ALA A 47 15.23 -15.89 -0.22
CA ALA A 47 13.81 -15.64 -0.52
C ALA A 47 13.33 -16.58 -1.65
N LEU A 48 14.06 -16.67 -2.76
CA LEU A 48 13.76 -17.59 -3.87
C LEU A 48 13.66 -19.03 -3.39
N PHE A 49 14.64 -19.51 -2.59
CA PHE A 49 14.62 -20.85 -2.03
C PHE A 49 13.38 -21.11 -1.18
N HIS A 50 13.07 -20.20 -0.25
CA HIS A 50 11.93 -20.36 0.63
C HIS A 50 10.59 -20.31 -0.11
N HIS A 51 10.43 -19.44 -1.10
CA HIS A 51 9.26 -19.41 -1.96
C HIS A 51 9.08 -20.72 -2.71
N THR A 52 10.16 -21.23 -3.31
CA THR A 52 10.15 -22.50 -4.05
C THR A 52 9.75 -23.67 -3.14
N ALA A 53 10.20 -23.68 -1.88
CA ALA A 53 9.87 -24.71 -0.92
C ALA A 53 8.42 -24.58 -0.38
N ALA A 54 7.86 -23.37 -0.31
CA ALA A 54 6.51 -23.11 0.20
C ALA A 54 5.42 -23.39 -0.84
N LEU A 55 5.67 -23.09 -2.11
CA LEU A 55 4.67 -23.15 -3.19
C LEU A 55 3.96 -24.49 -3.32
N PRO A 56 4.63 -25.67 -3.30
CA PRO A 56 3.94 -26.96 -3.42
C PRO A 56 2.87 -27.14 -2.33
N ARG A 57 3.24 -26.92 -1.07
CA ARG A 57 2.32 -27.08 0.06
C ARG A 57 1.15 -26.09 0.01
N LEU A 58 1.41 -24.85 -0.37
CA LEU A 58 0.34 -23.86 -0.51
C LEU A 58 -0.62 -24.20 -1.66
N LEU A 59 -0.09 -24.73 -2.78
CA LEU A 59 -0.91 -25.19 -3.90
C LEU A 59 -1.76 -26.41 -3.51
N GLU A 60 -1.21 -27.38 -2.75
CA GLU A 60 -1.95 -28.51 -2.19
C GLU A 60 -3.08 -28.01 -1.29
N THR A 61 -2.76 -27.14 -0.31
CA THR A 61 -3.76 -26.55 0.59
C THR A 61 -4.85 -25.81 -0.17
N LEU A 62 -4.47 -25.02 -1.19
CA LEU A 62 -5.42 -24.29 -2.02
C LEU A 62 -6.35 -25.24 -2.78
N GLY A 63 -5.79 -26.35 -3.33
CA GLY A 63 -6.56 -27.36 -4.06
C GLY A 63 -7.51 -28.18 -3.19
N GLU A 64 -7.26 -28.30 -1.88
CA GLU A 64 -8.18 -28.90 -0.91
C GLU A 64 -9.37 -27.99 -0.58
N LYS A 65 -9.23 -26.69 -0.74
CA LYS A 65 -10.18 -25.66 -0.30
C LYS A 65 -10.93 -24.98 -1.44
N ALA A 66 -10.36 -25.00 -2.65
CA ALA A 66 -10.94 -24.40 -3.85
C ALA A 66 -10.80 -25.35 -5.03
N ASP A 67 -11.79 -25.33 -5.92
CA ASP A 67 -11.75 -26.12 -7.16
C ASP A 67 -10.77 -25.51 -8.16
N LEU A 68 -9.54 -26.01 -8.15
CA LEU A 68 -8.51 -25.60 -9.11
C LEU A 68 -8.81 -26.11 -10.54
N THR A 69 -9.72 -27.10 -10.70
CA THR A 69 -10.11 -27.56 -12.04
C THR A 69 -11.02 -26.58 -12.77
N GLY A 70 -11.71 -25.72 -12.02
CA GLY A 70 -12.54 -24.63 -12.53
C GLY A 70 -11.77 -23.34 -12.85
N VAL A 71 -10.45 -23.26 -12.58
CA VAL A 71 -9.64 -22.09 -12.89
C VAL A 71 -9.51 -21.91 -14.41
N GLU A 72 -9.80 -20.70 -14.90
CA GLU A 72 -9.81 -20.35 -16.32
C GLU A 72 -8.67 -19.39 -16.70
N ALA A 73 -8.01 -18.75 -15.76
CA ALA A 73 -6.84 -17.89 -16.00
C ALA A 73 -5.91 -17.86 -14.79
N VAL A 74 -4.63 -17.55 -15.03
CA VAL A 74 -3.61 -17.41 -13.99
C VAL A 74 -3.00 -16.02 -14.04
N GLY A 75 -2.92 -15.36 -12.89
CA GLY A 75 -2.21 -14.10 -12.69
C GLY A 75 -0.97 -14.30 -11.81
N VAL A 76 0.14 -13.67 -12.14
CA VAL A 76 1.35 -13.75 -11.32
C VAL A 76 2.08 -12.43 -11.25
N SER A 77 2.55 -12.06 -10.06
CA SER A 77 3.51 -10.97 -9.90
C SER A 77 4.87 -11.43 -10.41
N ALA A 78 5.35 -10.80 -11.49
CA ALA A 78 6.62 -11.16 -12.15
C ALA A 78 7.79 -10.24 -11.77
N ARG A 79 7.52 -9.09 -11.17
CA ARG A 79 8.50 -8.06 -10.80
C ARG A 79 7.90 -7.07 -9.79
N PRO A 80 8.73 -6.26 -9.08
CA PRO A 80 8.25 -5.32 -8.08
C PRO A 80 7.34 -4.22 -8.64
N ARG A 81 7.78 -3.50 -9.69
CA ARG A 81 7.13 -2.30 -10.24
C ARG A 81 7.04 -2.36 -11.77
N PRO A 82 6.10 -1.64 -12.40
CA PRO A 82 5.94 -1.61 -13.86
C PRO A 82 6.92 -0.64 -14.54
N VAL A 83 8.20 -0.68 -14.15
CA VAL A 83 9.27 0.13 -14.71
C VAL A 83 10.38 -0.76 -15.26
N GLU A 84 11.08 -0.28 -16.30
CA GLU A 84 12.19 -1.00 -16.89
C GLU A 84 13.29 -1.23 -15.85
N GLY A 85 13.96 -2.40 -15.89
CA GLY A 85 14.98 -2.78 -14.91
C GLY A 85 14.45 -3.18 -13.52
N SER A 86 13.15 -3.10 -13.26
CA SER A 86 12.56 -3.58 -12.01
C SER A 86 12.58 -5.11 -11.99
N TYR A 87 13.59 -5.67 -11.32
CA TYR A 87 13.80 -7.11 -11.23
C TYR A 87 14.22 -7.53 -9.83
N MET A 88 13.65 -8.62 -9.34
CA MET A 88 14.09 -9.31 -8.12
C MET A 88 13.97 -10.82 -8.32
N PRO A 89 15.02 -11.61 -8.04
CA PRO A 89 15.03 -13.06 -8.25
C PRO A 89 13.91 -13.83 -7.56
N CYS A 90 13.43 -13.38 -6.40
CA CYS A 90 12.37 -14.07 -5.64
C CYS A 90 11.08 -14.28 -6.45
N PHE A 91 10.75 -13.39 -7.40
CA PHE A 91 9.58 -13.54 -8.26
C PHE A 91 9.64 -14.73 -9.21
N LEU A 92 10.84 -15.23 -9.51
CA LEU A 92 11.01 -16.38 -10.40
C LEU A 92 10.30 -17.65 -9.89
N ALA A 93 10.20 -17.84 -8.58
CA ALA A 93 9.48 -18.98 -8.00
C ALA A 93 8.01 -18.96 -8.42
N GLY A 94 7.34 -17.81 -8.24
CA GLY A 94 5.93 -17.63 -8.61
C GLY A 94 5.71 -17.74 -10.12
N VAL A 95 6.57 -17.09 -10.92
CA VAL A 95 6.49 -17.14 -12.39
C VAL A 95 6.66 -18.58 -12.88
N SER A 96 7.59 -19.35 -12.30
CA SER A 96 7.82 -20.76 -12.67
C SER A 96 6.57 -21.60 -12.37
N ALA A 97 6.01 -21.50 -11.17
CA ALA A 97 4.81 -22.23 -10.77
C ALA A 97 3.59 -21.85 -11.63
N ALA A 98 3.37 -20.55 -11.82
CA ALA A 98 2.27 -20.04 -12.66
C ALA A 98 2.39 -20.53 -14.10
N THR A 99 3.59 -20.49 -14.67
CA THR A 99 3.85 -20.96 -16.04
C THR A 99 3.61 -22.46 -16.16
N ALA A 100 4.09 -23.27 -15.20
CA ALA A 100 3.88 -24.71 -15.21
C ALA A 100 2.38 -25.07 -15.13
N PHE A 101 1.66 -24.45 -14.19
CA PHE A 101 0.20 -24.67 -14.04
C PHE A 101 -0.58 -24.24 -15.27
N SER A 102 -0.29 -23.04 -15.79
CA SER A 102 -0.93 -22.47 -16.97
C SER A 102 -0.69 -23.34 -18.23
N ALA A 103 0.57 -23.72 -18.48
CA ALA A 103 0.94 -24.56 -19.62
C ALA A 103 0.30 -25.95 -19.58
N ALA A 104 0.33 -26.62 -18.42
CA ALA A 104 -0.26 -27.95 -18.23
C ALA A 104 -1.78 -27.94 -18.50
N ARG A 105 -2.45 -26.84 -18.21
CA ARG A 105 -3.90 -26.69 -18.38
C ARG A 105 -4.30 -25.85 -19.60
N ARG A 106 -3.34 -25.37 -20.37
CA ARG A 106 -3.56 -24.47 -21.54
C ARG A 106 -4.38 -23.24 -21.19
N LEU A 107 -4.11 -22.64 -20.00
CA LEU A 107 -4.78 -21.43 -19.52
C LEU A 107 -4.01 -20.17 -19.93
N PRO A 108 -4.69 -19.03 -20.10
CA PRO A 108 -4.01 -17.75 -20.23
C PRO A 108 -3.23 -17.41 -18.97
N LEU A 109 -1.99 -16.93 -19.15
CA LEU A 109 -1.12 -16.43 -18.09
C LEU A 109 -0.94 -14.93 -18.22
N VAL A 110 -1.33 -14.20 -17.18
CA VAL A 110 -1.16 -12.75 -17.09
C VAL A 110 -0.04 -12.44 -16.12
N GLN A 111 1.05 -11.86 -16.62
CA GLN A 111 2.12 -11.34 -15.77
C GLN A 111 1.81 -9.89 -15.38
N THR A 112 1.85 -9.61 -14.10
CA THR A 112 1.63 -8.30 -13.51
C THR A 112 2.82 -7.92 -12.61
N THR A 113 2.70 -6.86 -11.85
CA THR A 113 3.71 -6.45 -10.87
C THR A 113 3.14 -6.51 -9.46
N HIS A 114 4.01 -6.69 -8.48
CA HIS A 114 3.63 -6.67 -7.07
C HIS A 114 2.90 -5.36 -6.69
N GLN A 115 3.38 -4.23 -7.22
CA GLN A 115 2.71 -2.93 -7.01
C GLN A 115 1.27 -2.91 -7.57
N GLN A 116 1.05 -3.48 -8.76
CA GLN A 116 -0.31 -3.62 -9.33
C GLN A 116 -1.20 -4.51 -8.46
N GLY A 117 -0.63 -5.61 -7.92
CA GLY A 117 -1.34 -6.48 -6.97
C GLY A 117 -1.79 -5.73 -5.71
N HIS A 118 -0.90 -4.92 -5.11
CA HIS A 118 -1.27 -4.07 -3.96
C HIS A 118 -2.36 -3.06 -4.29
N ILE A 119 -2.29 -2.43 -5.46
CA ILE A 119 -3.33 -1.48 -5.89
C ILE A 119 -4.64 -2.21 -6.11
N ALA A 120 -4.64 -3.34 -6.80
CA ALA A 120 -5.83 -4.14 -7.01
C ALA A 120 -6.48 -4.57 -5.68
N ALA A 121 -5.68 -5.03 -4.72
CA ALA A 121 -6.16 -5.38 -3.38
C ALA A 121 -6.76 -4.16 -2.64
N ALA A 122 -6.15 -2.99 -2.77
CA ALA A 122 -6.67 -1.76 -2.17
C ALA A 122 -7.98 -1.30 -2.81
N LEU A 123 -8.09 -1.37 -4.14
CA LEU A 123 -9.33 -1.07 -4.87
C LEU A 123 -10.44 -2.03 -4.47
N PHE A 124 -10.14 -3.32 -4.39
CA PHE A 124 -11.08 -4.35 -3.94
C PHE A 124 -11.60 -4.07 -2.53
N ALA A 125 -10.70 -3.76 -1.59
CA ALA A 125 -11.05 -3.44 -0.20
C ALA A 125 -11.86 -2.14 -0.05
N ALA A 126 -11.66 -1.17 -0.96
CA ALA A 126 -12.32 0.15 -0.89
C ALA A 126 -13.73 0.18 -1.51
N GLY A 127 -14.01 -0.63 -2.50
CA GLY A 127 -15.29 -0.57 -3.21
C GLY A 127 -15.59 -1.81 -4.04
N GLY A 128 -14.90 -2.91 -3.75
CA GLY A 128 -15.08 -4.15 -4.49
C GLY A 128 -14.69 -4.01 -5.97
N SER A 129 -15.38 -4.73 -6.84
CA SER A 129 -15.09 -4.74 -8.26
C SER A 129 -15.47 -3.45 -9.01
N GLU A 130 -16.24 -2.54 -8.39
CA GLU A 130 -16.74 -1.32 -9.06
C GLU A 130 -15.64 -0.31 -9.44
N LEU A 131 -14.51 -0.36 -8.76
CA LEU A 131 -13.36 0.50 -9.03
C LEU A 131 -12.43 -0.05 -10.12
N PHE A 132 -12.55 -1.32 -10.49
CA PHE A 132 -11.77 -1.89 -11.57
C PHE A 132 -12.24 -1.36 -12.94
N GLY A 133 -11.29 -1.13 -13.84
CA GLY A 133 -11.59 -0.60 -15.17
C GLY A 133 -11.93 0.89 -15.19
N ARG A 134 -11.74 1.60 -14.07
CA ARG A 134 -11.91 3.05 -13.97
C ARG A 134 -10.58 3.73 -13.61
N PRO A 135 -10.32 4.94 -14.11
CA PRO A 135 -9.16 5.69 -13.64
C PRO A 135 -9.37 6.13 -12.19
N VAL A 136 -8.32 5.92 -11.37
CA VAL A 136 -8.33 6.26 -9.94
C VAL A 136 -6.98 6.86 -9.52
N LEU A 137 -6.99 7.67 -8.48
CA LEU A 137 -5.80 8.08 -7.75
C LEU A 137 -5.59 7.14 -6.57
N VAL A 138 -4.37 6.65 -6.39
CA VAL A 138 -4.04 5.74 -5.29
C VAL A 138 -2.87 6.29 -4.50
N PHE A 139 -3.07 6.52 -3.22
CA PHE A 139 -1.97 6.74 -2.29
C PHE A 139 -1.46 5.40 -1.76
N HIS A 140 -0.18 5.14 -1.96
CA HIS A 140 0.51 4.03 -1.31
C HIS A 140 1.42 4.59 -0.22
N VAL A 141 1.00 4.44 1.06
CA VAL A 141 1.62 5.09 2.21
C VAL A 141 2.07 4.05 3.22
N SER A 142 3.38 3.80 3.27
CA SER A 142 3.98 2.76 4.10
C SER A 142 5.33 3.20 4.68
N GLY A 143 6.04 2.30 5.34
CA GLY A 143 7.44 2.50 5.76
C GLY A 143 8.43 2.61 4.60
N GLY A 144 8.09 2.13 3.42
CA GLY A 144 8.96 2.11 2.23
C GLY A 144 8.49 3.01 1.08
N THR A 145 7.30 3.59 1.17
CA THR A 145 6.72 4.42 0.11
C THR A 145 5.81 5.50 0.67
N THR A 146 5.75 6.62 -0.04
CA THR A 146 4.73 7.67 0.13
C THR A 146 4.49 8.22 -1.27
N ASP A 147 3.74 7.47 -2.05
CA ASP A 147 3.53 7.72 -3.47
C ASP A 147 2.07 8.05 -3.76
N LEU A 148 1.85 9.04 -4.62
CA LEU A 148 0.59 9.32 -5.27
C LEU A 148 0.65 8.77 -6.69
N LEU A 149 -0.19 7.80 -6.97
CA LEU A 149 -0.22 7.05 -8.22
C LEU A 149 -1.53 7.34 -8.96
N HIS A 150 -1.46 7.40 -10.28
CA HIS A 150 -2.62 7.34 -11.17
C HIS A 150 -2.67 5.93 -11.77
N CYS A 151 -3.78 5.25 -11.56
CA CYS A 151 -4.08 3.98 -12.21
C CYS A 151 -5.15 4.25 -13.27
N ASP A 152 -4.85 4.01 -14.55
CA ASP A 152 -5.81 4.19 -15.63
C ASP A 152 -6.77 3.00 -15.74
N ALA A 153 -7.77 3.11 -16.61
CA ALA A 153 -8.78 2.06 -16.84
C ALA A 153 -8.18 0.72 -17.31
N ALA A 154 -7.00 0.74 -17.90
CA ALA A 154 -6.28 -0.46 -18.34
C ALA A 154 -5.34 -1.02 -17.25
N GLY A 155 -5.34 -0.45 -16.04
CA GLY A 155 -4.48 -0.87 -14.93
C GLY A 155 -3.02 -0.42 -15.06
N ARG A 156 -2.70 0.53 -15.96
CA ARG A 156 -1.37 1.13 -16.07
C ARG A 156 -1.17 2.15 -14.95
N ILE A 157 -0.03 2.08 -14.31
CA ILE A 157 0.31 2.91 -13.15
C ILE A 157 1.31 3.98 -13.56
N THR A 158 0.99 5.23 -13.25
CA THR A 158 1.88 6.38 -13.38
C THR A 158 2.07 7.02 -12.00
N CYS A 159 3.32 7.24 -11.59
CA CYS A 159 3.62 7.99 -10.38
C CYS A 159 3.46 9.48 -10.66
N LEU A 160 2.51 10.11 -9.98
CA LEU A 160 2.24 11.56 -10.10
C LEU A 160 3.05 12.37 -9.09
N GLY A 161 3.38 11.78 -7.93
CA GLY A 161 4.12 12.44 -6.88
C GLY A 161 4.63 11.45 -5.84
N THR A 162 5.69 11.82 -5.13
CA THR A 162 6.34 10.98 -4.13
C THR A 162 6.94 11.82 -3.02
N SER A 163 7.30 11.19 -1.91
CA SER A 163 8.17 11.84 -0.94
C SER A 163 9.62 11.88 -1.44
N ARG A 164 10.22 13.06 -1.38
CA ARG A 164 11.57 13.32 -1.89
C ARG A 164 12.69 12.98 -0.90
N ASP A 165 12.34 12.69 0.36
CA ASP A 165 13.34 12.48 1.42
C ASP A 165 12.96 11.34 2.38
N LEU A 166 11.95 11.51 3.21
CA LEU A 166 11.54 10.57 4.24
C LEU A 166 10.12 10.06 3.96
N TYR A 167 9.88 8.75 4.08
CA TYR A 167 8.55 8.19 3.92
C TYR A 167 7.69 8.37 5.18
N ALA A 168 6.38 8.48 5.00
CA ALA A 168 5.43 8.75 6.08
C ALA A 168 5.50 7.70 7.20
N GLY A 169 5.54 6.41 6.84
CA GLY A 169 5.68 5.36 7.84
C GLY A 169 6.99 5.42 8.60
N GLN A 170 8.10 5.77 7.93
CA GLN A 170 9.38 5.99 8.62
C GLN A 170 9.33 7.17 9.58
N ALA A 171 8.67 8.28 9.21
CA ALA A 171 8.51 9.43 10.11
C ALA A 171 7.76 9.04 11.38
N VAL A 172 6.66 8.28 11.24
CA VAL A 172 5.87 7.78 12.37
C VAL A 172 6.66 6.77 13.22
N ASP A 173 7.32 5.81 12.60
CA ASP A 173 8.08 4.78 13.31
C ASP A 173 9.28 5.37 14.06
N ARG A 174 10.00 6.33 13.45
CA ARG A 174 11.12 7.03 14.13
C ARG A 174 10.66 7.80 15.35
N LEU A 175 9.52 8.49 15.26
CA LEU A 175 8.91 9.15 16.42
C LEU A 175 8.59 8.14 17.52
N GLY A 176 7.94 7.03 17.17
CA GLY A 176 7.58 6.00 18.14
C GLY A 176 8.80 5.38 18.82
N VAL A 177 9.84 5.04 18.06
CA VAL A 177 11.11 4.53 18.62
C VAL A 177 11.76 5.58 19.53
N ARG A 178 11.73 6.86 19.15
CA ARG A 178 12.22 7.98 19.99
C ARG A 178 11.48 8.10 21.31
N LEU A 179 10.21 7.71 21.36
CA LEU A 179 9.36 7.66 22.56
C LEU A 179 9.50 6.34 23.34
N GLY A 180 10.36 5.41 22.90
CA GLY A 180 10.59 4.12 23.56
C GLY A 180 9.65 2.99 23.11
N PHE A 181 8.88 3.16 22.04
CA PHE A 181 8.02 2.11 21.51
C PHE A 181 8.81 1.11 20.67
N SER A 182 8.32 -0.14 20.62
CA SER A 182 8.90 -1.17 19.78
C SER A 182 8.54 -0.94 18.30
N PHE A 183 9.47 -1.23 17.39
CA PHE A 183 9.25 -1.21 15.95
C PHE A 183 8.46 -2.45 15.49
N PRO A 184 7.46 -2.30 14.59
CA PRO A 184 6.90 -1.06 14.04
C PRO A 184 6.02 -0.33 15.07
N ALA A 185 6.18 1.00 15.16
CA ALA A 185 5.62 1.80 16.23
C ALA A 185 4.29 2.50 15.90
N GLY A 186 3.83 2.42 14.64
CA GLY A 186 2.67 3.17 14.15
C GLY A 186 1.40 2.99 14.98
N ALA A 187 1.12 1.76 15.45
CA ALA A 187 -0.06 1.49 16.27
C ALA A 187 0.01 2.15 17.66
N GLN A 188 1.19 2.19 18.30
CA GLN A 188 1.39 2.84 19.59
C GLN A 188 1.31 4.37 19.46
N VAL A 189 1.93 4.93 18.40
CA VAL A 189 1.86 6.36 18.09
C VAL A 189 0.40 6.78 17.87
N SER A 190 -0.37 6.00 17.10
CA SER A 190 -1.79 6.29 16.86
C SER A 190 -2.62 6.26 18.14
N ARG A 191 -2.44 5.24 18.99
CA ARG A 191 -3.17 5.16 20.27
C ARG A 191 -2.83 6.34 21.19
N LEU A 192 -1.57 6.71 21.29
CA LEU A 192 -1.17 7.83 22.13
C LEU A 192 -1.70 9.16 21.57
N ALA A 193 -1.70 9.35 20.26
CA ALA A 193 -2.25 10.54 19.62
C ALA A 193 -3.74 10.77 19.91
N GLU A 194 -4.53 9.70 20.04
CA GLU A 194 -5.97 9.77 20.34
C GLU A 194 -6.26 10.29 21.77
N THR A 195 -5.29 10.23 22.67
CA THR A 195 -5.45 10.75 24.04
C THR A 195 -5.27 12.28 24.14
N CYS A 196 -4.74 12.92 23.09
CA CYS A 196 -4.54 14.37 23.06
C CYS A 196 -5.84 15.09 22.65
N PRO A 197 -6.43 15.95 23.50
CA PRO A 197 -7.65 16.69 23.17
C PRO A 197 -7.39 17.91 22.28
N ASP A 198 -6.14 18.39 22.19
CA ASP A 198 -5.81 19.67 21.59
C ASP A 198 -6.12 19.73 20.10
N GLU A 199 -6.60 20.88 19.63
CA GLU A 199 -6.63 21.20 18.22
C GLU A 199 -5.24 21.58 17.72
N ILE A 200 -4.78 20.91 16.66
CA ILE A 200 -3.44 21.07 16.12
C ILE A 200 -3.50 21.56 14.69
N ARG A 201 -2.72 22.59 14.38
CA ARG A 201 -2.53 23.07 13.00
C ARG A 201 -1.27 22.47 12.40
N PRO A 202 -1.38 21.52 11.46
CA PRO A 202 -0.22 20.88 10.85
C PRO A 202 0.56 21.85 9.95
N ARG A 203 1.90 21.71 9.96
CA ARG A 203 2.80 22.45 9.06
C ARG A 203 3.50 21.46 8.15
N VAL A 204 3.24 21.55 6.85
CA VAL A 204 3.70 20.56 5.88
C VAL A 204 4.43 21.22 4.70
N SER A 205 5.28 20.43 4.04
CA SER A 205 6.03 20.82 2.86
C SER A 205 5.57 19.99 1.66
N VAL A 206 4.76 20.61 0.80
CA VAL A 206 4.26 19.99 -0.44
C VAL A 206 4.54 20.95 -1.59
N LYS A 207 5.08 20.43 -2.68
CA LYS A 207 5.36 21.17 -3.92
C LYS A 207 4.73 20.44 -5.11
N GLY A 208 3.62 20.96 -5.61
CA GLY A 208 2.80 20.24 -6.58
C GLY A 208 2.30 18.95 -5.96
N THR A 209 2.57 17.81 -6.59
CA THR A 209 2.20 16.48 -6.11
C THR A 209 3.30 15.78 -5.30
N ASP A 210 4.47 16.39 -5.13
CA ASP A 210 5.57 15.87 -4.30
C ASP A 210 5.54 16.44 -2.89
N CYS A 211 6.09 15.69 -1.94
CA CYS A 211 6.24 16.14 -0.55
C CYS A 211 7.66 15.91 -0.01
N SER A 212 7.93 16.53 1.13
CA SER A 212 9.13 16.31 1.94
C SER A 212 8.75 16.18 3.40
N LEU A 213 9.14 15.09 4.04
CA LEU A 213 8.77 14.73 5.41
C LEU A 213 9.93 14.78 6.41
N SER A 214 11.17 15.00 5.95
CA SER A 214 12.32 15.21 6.85
C SER A 214 12.13 16.46 7.73
N GLY A 215 11.50 17.49 7.20
CA GLY A 215 11.12 18.68 7.97
C GLY A 215 10.15 18.39 9.12
N LEU A 216 9.25 17.42 8.94
CA LEU A 216 8.36 16.93 10.00
C LEU A 216 9.17 16.28 11.13
N GLN A 217 10.19 15.49 10.81
CA GLN A 217 11.07 14.91 11.82
C GLN A 217 11.74 16.01 12.66
N ASN A 218 12.28 17.02 12.03
CA ASN A 218 12.90 18.15 12.76
C ASN A 218 11.89 18.89 13.66
N GLN A 219 10.65 19.03 13.21
CA GLN A 219 9.59 19.70 13.97
C GLN A 219 9.23 18.91 15.24
N TYR A 220 9.00 17.61 15.14
CA TYR A 220 8.64 16.84 16.33
C TYR A 220 9.84 16.64 17.28
N GLU A 221 11.07 16.53 16.78
CA GLU A 221 12.25 16.49 17.64
C GLU A 221 12.40 17.79 18.44
N LYS A 222 12.13 18.95 17.81
CA LYS A 222 12.12 20.24 18.50
C LYS A 222 11.04 20.30 19.58
N LEU A 223 9.80 19.87 19.26
CA LEU A 223 8.70 19.84 20.24
C LEU A 223 9.05 18.96 21.45
N LEU A 224 9.64 17.79 21.22
CA LEU A 224 10.09 16.91 22.31
C LEU A 224 11.21 17.54 23.16
N ALA A 225 12.15 18.24 22.53
CA ALA A 225 13.23 18.95 23.22
C ALA A 225 12.72 20.13 24.07
N GLU A 226 11.63 20.76 23.65
CA GLU A 226 10.94 21.84 24.37
C GLU A 226 10.01 21.31 25.47
N GLY A 227 9.92 19.99 25.67
CA GLY A 227 9.11 19.36 26.73
C GLY A 227 7.62 19.24 26.39
N ALA A 228 7.24 19.27 25.13
CA ALA A 228 5.85 19.05 24.73
C ALA A 228 5.37 17.65 25.12
N ASP A 229 4.07 17.53 25.43
CA ASP A 229 3.43 16.25 25.77
C ASP A 229 3.61 15.25 24.60
N PRO A 230 4.11 14.04 24.87
CA PRO A 230 4.23 13.00 23.85
C PRO A 230 2.94 12.71 23.07
N ALA A 231 1.77 12.78 23.70
CA ALA A 231 0.48 12.61 23.02
C ALA A 231 0.22 13.72 21.99
N TYR A 232 0.53 14.96 22.34
CA TYR A 232 0.47 16.10 21.43
C TYR A 232 1.40 15.91 20.24
N VAL A 233 2.67 15.49 20.48
CA VAL A 233 3.67 15.29 19.43
C VAL A 233 3.25 14.15 18.48
N CYS A 234 2.71 13.06 19.01
CA CYS A 234 2.17 11.97 18.20
C CYS A 234 1.02 12.46 17.31
N LYS A 235 0.07 13.20 17.87
CA LYS A 235 -1.06 13.76 17.13
C LYS A 235 -0.58 14.75 16.07
N TYR A 236 0.37 15.63 16.40
CA TYR A 236 0.97 16.55 15.45
C TYR A 236 1.59 15.82 14.26
N CYS A 237 2.39 14.77 14.51
CA CYS A 237 3.03 13.97 13.48
C CYS A 237 1.99 13.36 12.52
N LEU A 238 0.96 12.69 13.06
CA LEU A 238 -0.07 12.03 12.24
C LEU A 238 -0.90 13.04 11.44
N LEU A 239 -1.23 14.19 12.02
CA LEU A 239 -1.96 15.25 11.31
C LEU A 239 -1.11 15.89 10.22
N CYS A 240 0.20 16.06 10.42
CA CYS A 240 1.09 16.52 9.35
C CYS A 240 1.16 15.51 8.20
N VAL A 241 1.20 14.22 8.49
CA VAL A 241 1.11 13.18 7.43
C VAL A 241 -0.22 13.30 6.70
N ALA A 242 -1.34 13.35 7.40
CA ALA A 242 -2.68 13.45 6.81
C ALA A 242 -2.83 14.70 5.93
N GLU A 243 -2.44 15.87 6.43
CA GLU A 243 -2.47 17.14 5.68
C GLU A 243 -1.57 17.10 4.44
N THR A 244 -0.41 16.44 4.53
CA THR A 244 0.48 16.23 3.37
C THR A 244 -0.26 15.49 2.26
N LEU A 245 -0.92 14.38 2.60
CA LEU A 245 -1.68 13.59 1.63
C LEU A 245 -2.85 14.38 1.03
N CYS A 246 -3.56 15.17 1.85
CA CYS A 246 -4.65 16.03 1.37
C CYS A 246 -4.16 17.09 0.37
N ARG A 247 -3.02 17.73 0.65
CA ARG A 247 -2.45 18.73 -0.28
C ARG A 247 -1.95 18.11 -1.58
N MET A 248 -1.30 16.95 -1.51
CA MET A 248 -0.88 16.20 -2.70
C MET A 248 -2.11 15.82 -3.55
N ALA A 249 -3.19 15.33 -2.92
CA ALA A 249 -4.44 15.00 -3.60
C ALA A 249 -5.09 16.25 -4.25
N GLY A 250 -5.14 17.36 -3.53
CA GLY A 250 -5.65 18.63 -4.03
C GLY A 250 -4.88 19.12 -5.26
N ALA A 251 -3.53 19.05 -5.23
CA ALA A 251 -2.70 19.41 -6.36
C ALA A 251 -2.93 18.51 -7.60
N ALA A 252 -3.11 17.20 -7.39
CA ALA A 252 -3.40 16.26 -8.48
C ALA A 252 -4.78 16.53 -9.11
N ARG A 253 -5.78 16.86 -8.30
CA ARG A 253 -7.14 17.15 -8.75
C ARG A 253 -7.26 18.43 -9.57
N GLN A 254 -6.37 19.39 -9.40
CA GLN A 254 -6.34 20.60 -10.25
C GLN A 254 -6.15 20.28 -11.74
N ASN A 255 -5.46 19.16 -12.03
CA ASN A 255 -5.16 18.72 -13.40
C ASN A 255 -6.02 17.52 -13.87
N SER A 256 -6.84 16.96 -13.00
CA SER A 256 -7.61 15.73 -13.29
C SER A 256 -8.93 15.81 -12.52
N ALA A 257 -10.02 16.11 -13.23
CA ALA A 257 -11.33 16.22 -12.62
C ALA A 257 -11.72 14.94 -11.86
N GLU A 258 -12.19 15.09 -10.63
CA GLU A 258 -13.03 14.17 -9.83
C GLU A 258 -12.69 12.66 -9.83
N LEU A 259 -11.41 12.29 -9.97
CA LEU A 259 -11.04 10.87 -9.83
C LEU A 259 -11.23 10.41 -8.38
N PRO A 260 -11.78 9.21 -8.18
CA PRO A 260 -11.80 8.59 -6.87
C PRO A 260 -10.38 8.50 -6.30
N VAL A 261 -10.24 8.74 -5.00
CA VAL A 261 -8.95 8.61 -4.29
C VAL A 261 -9.03 7.42 -3.36
N VAL A 262 -8.12 6.47 -3.54
CA VAL A 262 -7.98 5.27 -2.71
C VAL A 262 -6.68 5.35 -1.93
N PHE A 263 -6.72 4.97 -0.66
CA PHE A 263 -5.56 4.97 0.22
C PHE A 263 -5.18 3.54 0.59
N ALA A 264 -3.90 3.21 0.43
CA ALA A 264 -3.33 1.91 0.72
C ALA A 264 -2.06 2.03 1.57
N GLY A 265 -1.74 0.98 2.30
CA GLY A 265 -0.52 0.87 3.11
C GLY A 265 -0.75 1.07 4.60
N GLY A 266 0.22 0.60 5.40
CA GLY A 266 0.09 0.47 6.86
C GLY A 266 -0.14 1.77 7.62
N VAL A 267 0.30 2.91 7.08
CA VAL A 267 0.06 4.23 7.70
C VAL A 267 -1.42 4.57 7.75
N MET A 268 -2.20 4.09 6.78
CA MET A 268 -3.63 4.32 6.69
C MET A 268 -4.45 3.48 7.69
N SER A 269 -3.83 2.62 8.49
CA SER A 269 -4.48 1.95 9.62
C SER A 269 -4.80 2.91 10.78
N SER A 270 -4.20 4.10 10.81
CA SER A 270 -4.49 5.14 11.80
C SER A 270 -5.87 5.75 11.58
N ASP A 271 -6.76 5.61 12.57
CA ASP A 271 -8.11 6.19 12.54
C ASP A 271 -8.07 7.72 12.44
N LEU A 272 -7.13 8.35 13.12
CA LEU A 272 -6.93 9.79 13.09
C LEU A 272 -6.61 10.28 11.66
N ILE A 273 -5.70 9.61 10.97
CA ILE A 273 -5.36 9.94 9.58
C ILE A 273 -6.58 9.73 8.70
N ARG A 274 -7.28 8.59 8.82
CA ARG A 274 -8.47 8.29 8.01
C ARG A 274 -9.55 9.34 8.18
N ARG A 275 -9.91 9.68 9.41
CA ARG A 275 -10.93 10.72 9.70
C ARG A 275 -10.55 12.07 9.09
N TYR A 276 -9.30 12.49 9.28
CA TYR A 276 -8.82 13.78 8.76
C TYR A 276 -8.88 13.85 7.23
N VAL A 277 -8.36 12.84 6.56
CA VAL A 277 -8.33 12.75 5.10
C VAL A 277 -9.76 12.68 4.53
N THR A 278 -10.64 11.86 5.13
CA THR A 278 -12.04 11.76 4.71
C THR A 278 -12.73 13.10 4.85
N CYS A 279 -12.60 13.78 5.97
CA CYS A 279 -13.21 15.10 6.18
C CYS A 279 -12.77 16.09 5.11
N LEU A 280 -11.47 16.25 4.85
CA LEU A 280 -10.97 17.28 3.93
C LEU A 280 -11.24 16.97 2.45
N LEU A 281 -11.17 15.70 2.04
CA LEU A 281 -11.33 15.35 0.63
C LEU A 281 -12.80 15.27 0.19
N TYR A 282 -13.73 15.01 1.14
CA TYR A 282 -15.15 14.93 0.84
C TYR A 282 -15.94 16.20 1.21
N THR A 283 -15.38 17.08 2.05
CA THR A 283 -16.02 18.35 2.44
C THR A 283 -15.46 19.58 1.72
N SER A 284 -14.36 19.44 0.96
CA SER A 284 -13.88 20.55 0.13
C SER A 284 -14.84 20.78 -1.03
N PRO A 285 -15.47 21.97 -1.18
CA PRO A 285 -16.32 22.28 -2.32
C PRO A 285 -15.48 22.14 -3.60
N SER A 286 -16.10 21.58 -4.64
CA SER A 286 -15.51 21.56 -5.99
C SER A 286 -15.17 22.99 -6.40
N PRO A 287 -14.03 23.24 -7.10
CA PRO A 287 -13.71 24.59 -7.62
C PRO A 287 -14.80 25.22 -8.49
N ARG A 288 -15.84 24.47 -8.88
CA ARG A 288 -16.97 24.95 -9.65
C ARG A 288 -18.03 25.66 -8.80
N ASP A 289 -18.03 25.50 -7.48
CA ASP A 289 -19.04 26.12 -6.60
C ASP A 289 -18.67 27.57 -6.20
N SER A 290 -17.50 28.06 -6.61
CA SER A 290 -17.03 29.42 -6.31
C SER A 290 -17.30 30.47 -7.39
N THR A 291 -18.07 30.16 -8.45
CA THR A 291 -18.39 31.09 -9.53
C THR A 291 -19.88 31.39 -9.68
N SER A 292 -20.62 31.45 -8.56
CA SER A 292 -21.98 31.99 -8.56
C SER A 292 -22.19 32.92 -7.36
N SER A 293 -21.69 34.13 -7.48
CA SER A 293 -22.23 35.34 -6.86
C SER A 293 -21.69 36.58 -7.55
#